data_df24ed8fd427143dd45f96f7aad64f3b
#
_entry.id   df24ed8fd427143dd45f96f7aad64f3b
#
_cell.length_a   1.000
_cell.length_b   1.000
_cell.length_c   1.000
_cell.angle_alpha   90.00
_cell.angle_beta   90.00
_cell.angle_gamma   90.00
#
_symmetry.space_group_name_H-M   'P 1'
#
loop_
_entity.id
_entity.type
_entity.pdbx_description
1 polymer ?
#
loop_
_entity_poly.entity_id
_entity_poly.type
_entity_poly.pdbx_seq_one_letter_code
_entity_poly.pdbx_strand_id
1 'polypeptide(L)' 'MSTWKINIKEQTATSINGITFKLTETKPGEYSGVCLNPKDIPPDDLDDVILGRIIKEAGFFYQMELERLKG' A
#
# COMPACT_ATOMS: atom_id res chain seq x y z
N MET A 1 -2.91 -16.08 1.04
CA MET A 1 -1.82 -15.56 0.21
C MET A 1 -2.05 -14.07 -0.02
N SER A 2 -1.05 -13.23 0.23
CA SER A 2 -1.19 -11.80 0.03
C SER A 2 -1.16 -11.44 -1.45
N THR A 3 -2.06 -10.56 -1.88
CA THR A 3 -2.06 -10.02 -3.24
C THR A 3 -1.12 -8.82 -3.35
N TRP A 4 -0.50 -8.43 -2.25
CA TRP A 4 0.41 -7.29 -2.18
C TRP A 4 1.85 -7.76 -2.03
N LYS A 5 2.74 -7.09 -2.74
CA LYS A 5 4.18 -7.24 -2.55
C LYS A 5 4.65 -6.10 -1.64
N ILE A 6 5.11 -6.44 -0.46
CA ILE A 6 5.53 -5.44 0.53
C ILE A 6 7.04 -5.39 0.56
N ASN A 7 7.59 -4.19 0.42
CA ASN A 7 9.01 -3.94 0.55
C ASN A 7 9.23 -2.99 1.72
N ILE A 8 9.60 -3.58 2.86
CA ILE A 8 9.79 -2.81 4.10
C ILE A 8 10.96 -1.85 3.97
N LYS A 9 12.04 -2.28 3.30
CA LYS A 9 13.23 -1.47 3.12
C LYS A 9 12.92 -0.19 2.32
N GLU A 10 12.11 -0.33 1.28
CA GLU A 10 11.71 0.80 0.44
C GLU A 10 10.46 1.50 0.95
N GLN A 11 9.81 0.92 1.94
CA GLN A 11 8.54 1.41 2.49
C GLN A 11 7.45 1.47 1.43
N THR A 12 7.39 0.44 0.57
CA THR A 12 6.43 0.39 -0.52
C THR A 12 5.55 -0.85 -0.46
N ALA A 13 4.38 -0.73 -1.07
CA ALA A 13 3.46 -1.84 -1.30
C ALA A 13 3.04 -1.80 -2.76
N THR A 14 3.18 -2.93 -3.45
CA THR A 14 2.80 -3.06 -4.85
C THR A 14 1.63 -4.01 -4.98
N SER A 15 0.57 -3.55 -5.64
CA SER A 15 -0.63 -4.34 -5.85
C SER A 15 -0.40 -5.41 -6.92
N ILE A 16 -1.36 -6.34 -7.03
CA ILE A 16 -1.32 -7.37 -8.06
C ILE A 16 -1.33 -6.76 -9.48
N ASN A 17 -1.89 -5.57 -9.62
CA ASN A 17 -1.94 -4.85 -10.89
C ASN A 17 -0.65 -4.07 -11.19
N GLY A 18 0.35 -4.15 -10.30
CA GLY A 18 1.61 -3.45 -10.50
C GLY A 18 1.62 -2.01 -10.04
N ILE A 19 0.58 -1.55 -9.34
CA ILE A 19 0.51 -0.19 -8.82
C ILE A 19 1.26 -0.14 -7.49
N THR A 20 2.26 0.74 -7.40
CA THR A 20 3.12 0.85 -6.22
C THR A 20 2.77 2.11 -5.43
N PHE A 21 2.59 1.92 -4.12
CA PHE A 21 2.37 3.03 -3.19
C PHE A 21 3.52 3.11 -2.21
N LYS A 22 4.00 4.32 -1.96
CA LYS A 22 4.93 4.56 -0.87
C LYS A 22 4.12 4.85 0.38
N LEU A 23 4.37 4.10 1.45
CA LEU A 23 3.60 4.19 2.69
C LEU A 23 4.39 4.93 3.76
N THR A 24 3.70 5.83 4.47
CA THR A 24 4.26 6.58 5.58
C THR A 24 3.34 6.39 6.78
N GLU A 25 3.88 5.95 7.89
CA GLU A 25 3.10 5.82 9.12
C GLU A 25 2.82 7.21 9.69
N THR A 26 1.54 7.57 9.78
CA THR A 26 1.11 8.86 10.30
C THR A 26 0.79 8.78 11.78
N LYS A 27 0.27 7.64 12.21
CA LYS A 27 -0.01 7.30 13.60
C LYS A 27 0.24 5.81 13.75
N PRO A 28 0.49 5.31 14.96
CA PRO A 28 0.69 3.86 15.15
C PRO A 28 -0.45 3.05 14.51
N GLY A 29 -0.08 2.21 13.54
CA GLY A 29 -1.04 1.37 12.83
C GLY A 29 -1.78 2.05 11.68
N GLU A 30 -1.56 3.35 11.45
CA GLU A 30 -2.21 4.09 10.36
C GLU A 30 -1.17 4.56 9.35
N TYR A 31 -1.48 4.40 8.06
CA TYR A 31 -0.56 4.73 6.98
C TYR A 31 -1.19 5.67 5.98
N SER A 32 -0.38 6.60 5.49
CA SER A 32 -0.69 7.42 4.34
C SER A 32 0.08 6.86 3.14
N GLY A 33 -0.53 6.86 1.97
CA GLY A 33 0.10 6.31 0.77
C GLY A 33 0.14 7.32 -0.37
N VAL A 34 1.24 7.28 -1.12
CA VAL A 34 1.41 8.08 -2.34
C VAL A 34 1.71 7.12 -3.48
N CYS A 35 0.92 7.20 -4.55
CA CYS A 35 1.16 6.35 -5.72
C CYS A 35 2.41 6.82 -6.46
N LEU A 36 3.33 5.88 -6.71
CA LEU A 36 4.57 6.18 -7.41
C LEU A 36 4.42 6.07 -8.92
N ASN A 37 3.40 5.37 -9.40
CA ASN A 37 3.13 5.18 -10.83
C ASN A 37 1.66 5.46 -11.16
N PRO A 38 1.18 6.71 -10.94
CA PRO A 38 -0.25 7.02 -11.09
C PRO A 38 -0.79 6.77 -12.50
N LYS A 39 0.08 6.77 -13.51
CA LYS A 39 -0.31 6.52 -14.90
C LYS A 39 -0.82 5.09 -15.11
N ASP A 40 -0.43 4.17 -14.22
CA ASP A 40 -0.83 2.77 -14.32
C ASP A 40 -2.15 2.48 -13.61
N ILE A 41 -2.71 3.48 -12.92
CA ILE A 41 -4.00 3.31 -12.24
C ILE A 41 -5.11 3.30 -13.29
N PRO A 42 -5.95 2.24 -13.33
CA PRO A 42 -7.10 2.23 -14.25
C PRO A 42 -8.00 3.44 -14.01
N PRO A 43 -8.55 4.06 -15.08
CA PRO A 43 -9.42 5.23 -14.91
C PRO A 43 -10.58 5.03 -13.94
N ASP A 44 -11.10 3.81 -13.85
CA ASP A 44 -12.20 3.48 -12.94
C ASP A 44 -11.77 3.51 -11.47
N ASP A 45 -10.46 3.41 -11.20
CA ASP A 45 -9.92 3.39 -9.84
C ASP A 45 -9.36 4.74 -9.41
N LEU A 46 -9.52 5.79 -10.22
CA LEU A 46 -9.03 7.13 -9.89
C LEU A 46 -9.95 7.90 -8.93
N ASP A 47 -10.93 7.24 -8.35
CA ASP A 47 -11.81 7.82 -7.35
C ASP A 47 -11.10 7.86 -6.00
N ASP A 48 -11.18 8.98 -5.28
CA ASP A 48 -10.53 9.15 -3.99
C ASP A 48 -10.98 8.13 -2.95
N VAL A 49 -12.25 7.72 -3.00
CA VAL A 49 -12.78 6.72 -2.07
C VAL A 49 -12.15 5.35 -2.35
N ILE A 50 -12.05 4.99 -3.62
CA ILE A 50 -11.46 3.72 -4.03
C ILE A 50 -9.96 3.70 -3.70
N LEU A 51 -9.24 4.78 -4.00
CA LEU A 51 -7.81 4.88 -3.69
C LEU A 51 -7.58 4.83 -2.18
N GLY A 52 -8.45 5.46 -1.40
CA GLY A 52 -8.37 5.41 0.05
C GLY A 52 -8.50 3.99 0.59
N ARG A 53 -9.41 3.20 0.02
CA ARG A 53 -9.58 1.79 0.40
C ARG A 53 -8.35 0.97 0.03
N ILE A 54 -7.79 1.20 -1.14
CA ILE A 54 -6.61 0.48 -1.62
C ILE A 54 -5.42 0.78 -0.71
N ILE A 55 -5.22 2.04 -0.35
CA ILE A 55 -4.13 2.45 0.54
C ILE A 55 -4.31 1.85 1.93
N LYS A 56 -5.54 1.80 2.43
CA LYS A 56 -5.84 1.20 3.72
C LYS A 56 -5.53 -0.29 3.72
N GLU A 57 -5.88 -0.98 2.65
CA GLU A 57 -5.55 -2.39 2.49
C GLU A 57 -4.04 -2.60 2.43
N ALA A 58 -3.35 -1.77 1.66
CA ALA A 58 -1.89 -1.82 1.56
C ALA A 58 -1.23 -1.62 2.94
N GLY A 59 -1.73 -0.66 3.71
CA GLY A 59 -1.24 -0.41 5.07
C GLY A 59 -1.43 -1.61 5.99
N PHE A 60 -2.56 -2.29 5.86
CA PHE A 60 -2.84 -3.49 6.64
C PHE A 60 -1.79 -4.59 6.36
N PHE A 61 -1.55 -4.88 5.09
CA PHE A 61 -0.56 -5.90 4.71
C PHE A 61 0.87 -5.46 5.06
N TYR A 62 1.16 -4.18 4.96
CA TYR A 62 2.45 -3.62 5.36
C TYR A 62 2.69 -3.86 6.85
N GLN A 63 1.69 -3.58 7.68
CA GLN A 63 1.77 -3.80 9.12
C GLN A 63 1.98 -5.28 9.45
N MET A 64 1.28 -6.16 8.76
CA MET A 64 1.44 -7.60 8.94
C MET A 64 2.87 -8.04 8.63
N GLU A 65 3.45 -7.50 7.57
CA GLU A 65 4.83 -7.84 7.19
C GLU A 65 5.83 -7.34 8.23
N LEU A 66 5.61 -6.13 8.76
CA LEU A 66 6.46 -5.60 9.84
C LEU A 66 6.43 -6.50 11.06
N GLU A 67 5.26 -6.96 11.45
CA GLU A 67 5.11 -7.84 12.61
C GLU A 67 5.78 -9.19 12.37
N ARG A 68 5.64 -9.73 11.16
CA ARG A 68 6.27 -10.98 10.79
C ARG A 68 7.80 -10.89 10.90
N LEU A 69 8.38 -9.77 10.50
CA LEU A 69 9.83 -9.57 10.54
C LEU A 69 10.35 -9.33 11.96
N LYS A 70 9.51 -8.81 12.84
CA LYS A 70 9.88 -8.61 14.25
C LYS A 70 9.83 -9.89 15.06
N GLY A 71 8.99 -10.76 14.67
CA GLY A 71 8.69 -11.94 15.44
C GLY A 71 9.32 -13.19 15.05
#